data_dd4f8c6522092f391759868916d9ad99
#
_entry.id   dd4f8c6522092f391759868916d9ad99
#
_cell.length_a   1.000
_cell.length_b   1.000
_cell.length_c   1.000
_cell.angle_alpha   90.00
_cell.angle_beta   90.00
_cell.angle_gamma   90.00
#
_symmetry.space_group_name_H-M   'P 1'
#
loop_
_entity.id
_entity.type
_entity.pdbx_description
1 polymer ?
#
loop_
_entity_poly.entity_id
_entity_poly.type
_entity_poly.pdbx_seq_one_letter_code
_entity_poly.pdbx_strand_id
1 'polypeptide(L)'
;MKIASIIGTAIALVVLLVVGGAFYTVHETQTVILTQFGSIVGEPIAEPGLHFKTPFLQEVNRFEKRVLEWDGQPVDMPTKDKQYINVDTFARWRISDPRQFFEQLRDERSAQSRLEDIIGSEVRTAVAGHALIEVVRSDKDRELPPNQTAEGTTASVQQQATRGRIALQEDILTAAKPKLADIGIELLDVRIKRVNYNPDVVRN
;
A
#
# COMPACT_ATOMS: atom_id res chain seq x y z
N MET A 1 -2.29 51.19 37.80
CA MET A 1 -1.29 50.91 36.74
C MET A 1 -0.89 49.41 36.63
N LYS A 2 -0.67 48.69 37.72
CA LYS A 2 -0.24 47.26 37.67
C LYS A 2 -1.29 46.29 37.01
N ILE A 3 -2.58 46.47 37.30
CA ILE A 3 -3.65 45.62 36.75
C ILE A 3 -3.78 45.80 35.21
N ALA A 4 -3.73 47.04 34.71
CA ALA A 4 -3.80 47.31 33.27
C ALA A 4 -2.58 46.71 32.50
N SER A 5 -1.39 46.72 33.13
CA SER A 5 -0.20 46.09 32.57
C SER A 5 -0.35 44.57 32.52
N ILE A 6 -0.89 43.92 33.56
CA ILE A 6 -1.12 42.48 33.61
C ILE A 6 -2.13 42.05 32.52
N ILE A 7 -3.23 42.84 32.38
CA ILE A 7 -4.25 42.57 31.36
C ILE A 7 -3.64 42.71 29.94
N GLY A 8 -2.84 43.75 29.70
CA GLY A 8 -2.16 43.99 28.44
C GLY A 8 -1.19 42.82 28.07
N THR A 9 -0.41 42.36 29.05
CA THR A 9 0.49 41.24 28.87
C THR A 9 -0.28 39.92 28.57
N ALA A 10 -1.38 39.68 29.27
CA ALA A 10 -2.23 38.52 29.01
C ALA A 10 -2.84 38.53 27.61
N ILE A 11 -3.35 39.69 27.15
CA ILE A 11 -3.87 39.84 25.79
C ILE A 11 -2.77 39.62 24.75
N ALA A 12 -1.59 40.20 24.94
CA ALA A 12 -0.46 40.05 24.04
C ALA A 12 -0.04 38.55 23.93
N LEU A 13 -0.04 37.83 25.04
CA LEU A 13 0.29 36.42 25.07
C LEU A 13 -0.77 35.57 24.34
N VAL A 14 -2.06 35.87 24.50
CA VAL A 14 -3.15 35.22 23.78
C VAL A 14 -3.04 35.48 22.26
N VAL A 15 -2.79 36.73 21.87
CA VAL A 15 -2.59 37.09 20.44
C VAL A 15 -1.39 36.31 19.86
N LEU A 16 -0.29 36.22 20.59
CA LEU A 16 0.90 35.49 20.17
C LEU A 16 0.63 33.99 19.98
N LEU A 17 -0.14 33.36 20.90
CA LEU A 17 -0.57 31.98 20.79
C LEU A 17 -1.49 31.73 19.59
N VAL A 18 -2.43 32.66 19.33
CA VAL A 18 -3.34 32.60 18.18
C VAL A 18 -2.57 32.71 16.88
N VAL A 19 -1.69 33.70 16.77
CA VAL A 19 -0.85 33.94 15.58
C VAL A 19 0.09 32.77 15.35
N GLY A 20 0.73 32.24 16.39
CA GLY A 20 1.63 31.05 16.28
C GLY A 20 0.92 29.79 15.83
N GLY A 21 -0.35 29.60 16.18
CA GLY A 21 -1.16 28.45 15.77
C GLY A 21 -1.84 28.59 14.41
N ALA A 22 -1.79 29.78 13.80
CA ALA A 22 -2.50 30.08 12.56
C ALA A 22 -1.72 29.68 11.30
N PHE A 23 -0.41 29.48 11.40
CA PHE A 23 0.45 29.16 10.25
C PHE A 23 0.92 27.73 10.29
N TYR A 24 1.01 27.12 9.10
CA TYR A 24 1.64 25.82 8.91
C TYR A 24 2.37 25.78 7.58
N THR A 25 3.34 24.88 7.48
CA THR A 25 4.14 24.70 6.26
C THR A 25 3.72 23.42 5.54
N VAL A 26 3.68 23.46 4.21
CA VAL A 26 3.48 22.31 3.33
C VAL A 26 4.81 22.03 2.64
N HIS A 27 5.29 20.79 2.73
CA HIS A 27 6.47 20.35 2.01
C HIS A 27 6.08 19.89 0.59
N GLU A 28 7.02 19.96 -0.35
CA GLU A 28 6.78 19.54 -1.73
C GLU A 28 6.36 18.06 -1.84
N THR A 29 6.85 17.23 -0.93
CA THR A 29 6.55 15.80 -0.86
C THR A 29 5.18 15.48 -0.27
N GLN A 30 4.45 16.47 0.24
CA GLN A 30 3.21 16.28 1.00
C GLN A 30 2.04 17.01 0.37
N THR A 31 0.86 16.44 0.55
CA THR A 31 -0.43 17.12 0.37
C THR A 31 -1.09 17.27 1.73
N VAL A 32 -1.71 18.42 1.95
CA VAL A 32 -2.41 18.73 3.19
C VAL A 32 -3.91 18.81 2.96
N ILE A 33 -4.65 18.19 3.88
CA ILE A 33 -6.11 18.37 4.00
C ILE A 33 -6.38 19.06 5.32
N LEU A 34 -7.13 20.15 5.25
CA LEU A 34 -7.66 20.82 6.44
C LEU A 34 -8.97 20.19 6.84
N THR A 35 -9.09 19.88 8.12
CA THR A 35 -10.34 19.38 8.69
C THR A 35 -10.82 20.28 9.80
N GLN A 36 -12.13 20.40 9.95
CA GLN A 36 -12.79 21.13 11.01
C GLN A 36 -13.88 20.24 11.61
N PHE A 37 -13.79 19.94 12.89
CA PHE A 37 -14.69 18.99 13.57
C PHE A 37 -14.80 17.64 12.85
N GLY A 38 -13.69 17.17 12.27
CA GLY A 38 -13.64 15.89 11.54
C GLY A 38 -14.12 15.93 10.09
N SER A 39 -14.66 17.06 9.61
CA SER A 39 -15.08 17.25 8.21
C SER A 39 -14.01 17.98 7.41
N ILE A 40 -13.85 17.62 6.14
CA ILE A 40 -12.91 18.25 5.21
C ILE A 40 -13.38 19.68 4.91
N VAL A 41 -12.47 20.64 4.98
CA VAL A 41 -12.72 22.04 4.64
C VAL A 41 -11.81 22.48 3.50
N GLY A 42 -12.42 22.89 2.40
CA GLY A 42 -11.69 23.34 1.20
C GLY A 42 -11.16 22.18 0.34
N GLU A 43 -10.25 22.54 -0.56
CA GLU A 43 -9.57 21.61 -1.46
C GLU A 43 -8.24 21.15 -0.85
N PRO A 44 -7.74 19.96 -1.24
CA PRO A 44 -6.41 19.51 -0.84
C PRO A 44 -5.31 20.47 -1.30
N ILE A 45 -4.45 20.88 -0.37
CA ILE A 45 -3.39 21.87 -0.61
C ILE A 45 -2.11 21.09 -0.95
N ALA A 46 -1.72 21.16 -2.22
CA ALA A 46 -0.53 20.50 -2.74
C ALA A 46 0.63 21.46 -2.97
N GLU A 47 0.41 22.76 -2.91
CA GLU A 47 1.43 23.78 -3.14
C GLU A 47 2.34 23.92 -1.92
N PRO A 48 3.67 23.79 -2.11
CA PRO A 48 4.63 23.98 -1.03
C PRO A 48 4.66 25.42 -0.56
N GLY A 49 4.85 25.63 0.71
CA GLY A 49 4.98 26.98 1.27
C GLY A 49 4.32 27.13 2.63
N LEU A 50 4.16 28.41 3.00
CA LEU A 50 3.50 28.83 4.23
C LEU A 50 2.03 29.07 3.95
N HIS A 51 1.16 28.39 4.69
CA HIS A 51 -0.29 28.50 4.57
C HIS A 51 -0.91 28.91 5.89
N PHE A 52 -2.14 29.41 5.81
CA PHE A 52 -2.92 29.86 6.95
C PHE A 52 -4.05 28.87 7.27
N LYS A 53 -4.28 28.64 8.55
CA LYS A 53 -5.44 27.90 9.05
C LYS A 53 -6.08 28.63 10.22
N THR A 54 -7.36 28.38 10.47
CA THR A 54 -8.02 28.90 11.67
C THR A 54 -7.52 28.15 12.91
N PRO A 55 -6.79 28.83 13.82
CA PRO A 55 -6.24 28.17 15.00
C PRO A 55 -7.37 27.59 15.86
N PHE A 56 -7.08 26.50 16.57
CA PHE A 56 -8.00 25.77 17.46
C PHE A 56 -9.19 25.08 16.79
N LEU A 57 -9.61 25.51 15.60
CA LEU A 57 -10.77 24.94 14.89
C LEU A 57 -10.36 23.98 13.79
N GLN A 58 -9.26 24.28 13.10
CA GLN A 58 -8.79 23.50 11.96
C GLN A 58 -7.57 22.64 12.31
N GLU A 59 -7.62 21.39 11.90
CA GLU A 59 -6.54 20.43 11.99
C GLU A 59 -5.89 20.21 10.63
N VAL A 60 -4.57 19.97 10.64
CA VAL A 60 -3.77 19.77 9.44
C VAL A 60 -3.43 18.30 9.32
N ASN A 61 -4.04 17.62 8.34
CA ASN A 61 -3.74 16.24 7.99
C ASN A 61 -2.77 16.22 6.81
N ARG A 62 -1.62 15.57 6.97
CA ARG A 62 -0.55 15.51 5.97
C ARG A 62 -0.49 14.14 5.37
N PHE A 63 -0.42 14.08 4.04
CA PHE A 63 -0.35 12.86 3.26
C PHE A 63 0.87 12.91 2.34
N GLU A 64 1.58 11.80 2.23
CA GLU A 64 2.75 11.66 1.38
C GLU A 64 2.34 11.58 -0.10
N LYS A 65 3.00 12.38 -0.97
CA LYS A 65 2.81 12.33 -2.44
C LYS A 65 3.65 11.26 -3.12
N ARG A 66 4.76 10.89 -2.47
CA ARG A 66 5.71 9.92 -3.02
C ARG A 66 5.10 8.53 -3.05
N VAL A 67 5.75 7.67 -3.81
CA VAL A 67 5.44 6.25 -3.82
C VAL A 67 5.77 5.65 -2.47
N LEU A 68 4.79 4.96 -1.91
CA LEU A 68 4.87 4.21 -0.66
C LEU A 68 4.97 2.71 -0.97
N GLU A 69 5.55 1.99 -0.04
CA GLU A 69 5.61 0.54 -0.10
C GLU A 69 4.54 -0.09 0.80
N TRP A 70 4.05 -1.23 0.37
CA TRP A 70 3.31 -2.16 1.19
C TRP A 70 4.06 -3.48 1.18
N ASP A 71 4.40 -3.97 2.34
CA ASP A 71 5.10 -5.23 2.56
C ASP A 71 4.17 -6.21 3.25
N GLY A 72 3.60 -7.13 2.47
CA GLY A 72 2.68 -8.14 2.95
C GLY A 72 3.39 -9.17 3.83
N GLN A 73 2.67 -9.72 4.80
CA GLN A 73 3.21 -10.82 5.57
C GLN A 73 3.21 -12.12 4.75
N PRO A 74 4.27 -12.95 4.87
CA PRO A 74 4.30 -14.25 4.23
C PRO A 74 3.13 -15.13 4.70
N VAL A 75 2.34 -15.64 3.76
CA VAL A 75 1.15 -16.44 4.05
C VAL A 75 1.23 -17.77 3.32
N ASP A 76 0.87 -18.84 4.03
CA ASP A 76 0.74 -20.18 3.45
C ASP A 76 -0.59 -20.29 2.70
N MET A 77 -0.53 -20.69 1.43
CA MET A 77 -1.71 -20.85 0.58
C MET A 77 -1.60 -22.03 -0.36
N PRO A 78 -2.72 -22.74 -0.63
CA PRO A 78 -2.73 -23.87 -1.55
C PRO A 78 -2.72 -23.38 -3.00
N THR A 79 -1.98 -24.09 -3.85
CA THR A 79 -2.02 -23.97 -5.30
C THR A 79 -3.13 -24.85 -5.89
N LYS A 80 -3.39 -24.71 -7.20
CA LYS A 80 -4.37 -25.54 -7.94
C LYS A 80 -4.10 -27.04 -7.83
N ASP A 81 -2.83 -27.42 -7.77
CA ASP A 81 -2.34 -28.80 -7.61
C ASP A 81 -2.27 -29.26 -6.15
N LYS A 82 -2.94 -28.53 -5.25
CA LYS A 82 -3.06 -28.85 -3.82
C LYS A 82 -1.72 -28.87 -3.07
N GLN A 83 -0.72 -28.18 -3.58
CA GLN A 83 0.54 -27.99 -2.88
C GLN A 83 0.49 -26.69 -2.08
N TYR A 84 0.97 -26.73 -0.84
CA TYR A 84 1.04 -25.52 0.00
C TYR A 84 2.37 -24.82 -0.19
N ILE A 85 2.28 -23.53 -0.44
CA ILE A 85 3.44 -22.66 -0.61
C ILE A 85 3.31 -21.46 0.30
N ASN A 86 4.45 -21.00 0.82
CA ASN A 86 4.55 -19.74 1.53
C ASN A 86 4.91 -18.65 0.54
N VAL A 87 4.02 -17.67 0.39
CA VAL A 87 4.15 -16.58 -0.58
C VAL A 87 4.36 -15.28 0.14
N ASP A 88 5.44 -14.60 -0.20
CA ASP A 88 5.80 -13.29 0.28
C ASP A 88 5.65 -12.27 -0.85
N THR A 89 4.84 -11.22 -0.63
CA THR A 89 4.48 -10.24 -1.65
C THR A 89 4.73 -8.83 -1.17
N PHE A 90 5.05 -7.95 -2.11
CA PHE A 90 5.08 -6.52 -1.85
C PHE A 90 4.42 -5.73 -2.98
N ALA A 91 4.00 -4.52 -2.67
CA ALA A 91 3.42 -3.63 -3.65
C ALA A 91 3.94 -2.21 -3.49
N ARG A 92 3.89 -1.45 -4.58
CA ARG A 92 4.14 -0.01 -4.58
C ARG A 92 2.84 0.71 -4.90
N TRP A 93 2.54 1.69 -4.12
CA TRP A 93 1.31 2.45 -4.23
C TRP A 93 1.53 3.93 -3.91
N ARG A 94 0.58 4.76 -4.25
CA ARG A 94 0.55 6.17 -3.86
C ARG A 94 -0.87 6.65 -3.63
N ILE A 95 -1.00 7.73 -2.91
CA ILE A 95 -2.27 8.42 -2.73
C ILE A 95 -2.54 9.23 -3.99
N SER A 96 -3.55 8.84 -4.77
CA SER A 96 -3.96 9.53 -6.01
C SER A 96 -4.99 10.62 -5.74
N ASP A 97 -5.92 10.35 -4.84
CA ASP A 97 -6.92 11.32 -4.38
C ASP A 97 -6.87 11.42 -2.85
N PRO A 98 -6.20 12.46 -2.31
CA PRO A 98 -6.09 12.66 -0.86
C PRO A 98 -7.43 12.86 -0.17
N ARG A 99 -8.42 13.47 -0.84
CA ARG A 99 -9.75 13.70 -0.29
C ARG A 99 -10.48 12.38 -0.08
N GLN A 100 -10.58 11.58 -1.14
CA GLN A 100 -11.22 10.27 -1.09
C GLN A 100 -10.50 9.33 -0.13
N PHE A 101 -9.17 9.37 -0.12
CA PHE A 101 -8.33 8.63 0.83
C PHE A 101 -8.67 8.97 2.29
N PHE A 102 -8.75 10.27 2.61
CA PHE A 102 -9.09 10.68 3.97
C PHE A 102 -10.53 10.32 4.35
N GLU A 103 -11.50 10.46 3.45
CA GLU A 103 -12.90 10.12 3.70
C GLU A 103 -13.09 8.61 4.00
N GLN A 104 -12.33 7.75 3.32
CA GLN A 104 -12.48 6.28 3.41
C GLN A 104 -11.55 5.64 4.44
N LEU A 105 -10.33 6.13 4.56
CA LEU A 105 -9.28 5.47 5.33
C LEU A 105 -8.74 6.30 6.49
N ARG A 106 -8.77 7.61 6.39
CA ARG A 106 -8.29 8.62 7.34
C ARG A 106 -6.77 8.68 7.50
N ASP A 107 -6.08 7.56 7.61
CA ASP A 107 -4.64 7.47 7.86
C ASP A 107 -3.96 6.34 7.08
N GLU A 108 -2.63 6.37 7.03
CA GLU A 108 -1.82 5.37 6.32
C GLU A 108 -1.88 3.98 6.97
N ARG A 109 -2.14 3.89 8.28
CA ARG A 109 -2.26 2.60 8.97
C ARG A 109 -3.50 1.86 8.51
N SER A 110 -4.61 2.57 8.38
CA SER A 110 -5.86 2.01 7.83
C SER A 110 -5.68 1.62 6.37
N ALA A 111 -4.89 2.39 5.60
CA ALA A 111 -4.53 2.05 4.24
C ALA A 111 -3.71 0.75 4.17
N GLN A 112 -2.72 0.56 5.04
CA GLN A 112 -1.93 -0.67 5.11
C GLN A 112 -2.82 -1.90 5.35
N SER A 113 -3.75 -1.81 6.30
CA SER A 113 -4.71 -2.91 6.54
C SER A 113 -5.59 -3.18 5.33
N ARG A 114 -6.03 -2.13 4.63
CA ARG A 114 -6.88 -2.29 3.45
C ARG A 114 -6.14 -2.86 2.26
N LEU A 115 -4.87 -2.49 2.09
CA LEU A 115 -3.99 -3.10 1.10
C LEU A 115 -3.78 -4.59 1.38
N GLU A 116 -3.55 -4.98 2.66
CA GLU A 116 -3.45 -6.37 3.08
C GLU A 116 -4.70 -7.16 2.69
N ASP A 117 -5.89 -6.64 2.99
CA ASP A 117 -7.16 -7.29 2.67
C ASP A 117 -7.35 -7.48 1.16
N ILE A 118 -7.15 -6.42 0.39
CA ILE A 118 -7.42 -6.42 -1.06
C ILE A 118 -6.33 -7.19 -1.81
N ILE A 119 -5.06 -6.82 -1.65
CA ILE A 119 -3.96 -7.47 -2.37
C ILE A 119 -3.81 -8.92 -1.92
N GLY A 120 -3.87 -9.19 -0.60
CA GLY A 120 -3.78 -10.54 -0.06
C GLY A 120 -4.89 -11.46 -0.57
N SER A 121 -6.12 -10.97 -0.74
CA SER A 121 -7.21 -11.75 -1.32
C SER A 121 -6.99 -12.05 -2.80
N GLU A 122 -6.50 -11.08 -3.58
CA GLU A 122 -6.21 -11.29 -5.01
C GLU A 122 -5.04 -12.25 -5.22
N VAL A 123 -3.98 -12.11 -4.41
CA VAL A 123 -2.84 -13.06 -4.42
C VAL A 123 -3.31 -14.47 -4.13
N ARG A 124 -4.14 -14.66 -3.09
CA ARG A 124 -4.68 -15.97 -2.72
C ARG A 124 -5.55 -16.57 -3.84
N THR A 125 -6.40 -15.77 -4.46
CA THR A 125 -7.24 -16.17 -5.59
C THR A 125 -6.40 -16.57 -6.79
N ALA A 126 -5.39 -15.78 -7.12
CA ALA A 126 -4.50 -16.03 -8.23
C ALA A 126 -3.66 -17.31 -8.01
N VAL A 127 -3.08 -17.49 -6.82
CA VAL A 127 -2.28 -18.69 -6.49
C VAL A 127 -3.15 -19.95 -6.50
N ALA A 128 -4.36 -19.90 -5.93
CA ALA A 128 -5.28 -21.05 -5.91
C ALA A 128 -5.77 -21.44 -7.32
N GLY A 129 -5.79 -20.50 -8.26
CA GLY A 129 -6.16 -20.74 -9.67
C GLY A 129 -5.05 -21.33 -10.54
N HIS A 130 -3.79 -21.30 -10.08
CA HIS A 130 -2.62 -21.65 -10.88
C HIS A 130 -1.81 -22.82 -10.27
N ALA A 131 -1.14 -23.60 -11.13
CA ALA A 131 -0.24 -24.65 -10.71
C ALA A 131 1.04 -24.06 -10.10
N LEU A 132 1.69 -24.81 -9.21
CA LEU A 132 2.94 -24.37 -8.56
C LEU A 132 3.99 -23.88 -9.55
N ILE A 133 4.12 -24.59 -10.67
CA ILE A 133 5.12 -24.24 -11.70
C ILE A 133 4.93 -22.83 -12.27
N GLU A 134 3.68 -22.35 -12.36
CA GLU A 134 3.37 -21.01 -12.87
C GLU A 134 3.69 -19.91 -11.84
N VAL A 135 3.56 -20.22 -10.56
CA VAL A 135 3.92 -19.30 -9.48
C VAL A 135 5.43 -19.15 -9.32
N VAL A 136 6.18 -20.24 -9.55
CA VAL A 136 7.64 -20.30 -9.37
C VAL A 136 8.39 -19.79 -10.60
N ARG A 137 8.01 -20.22 -11.79
CA ARG A 137 8.68 -19.81 -13.04
C ARG A 137 8.39 -18.36 -13.39
N SER A 138 9.44 -17.61 -13.65
CA SER A 138 9.32 -16.19 -14.00
C SER A 138 8.68 -15.98 -15.36
N ASP A 139 9.04 -16.82 -16.35
CA ASP A 139 8.57 -16.72 -17.74
C ASP A 139 8.33 -18.11 -18.31
N LYS A 140 7.39 -18.21 -19.26
CA LYS A 140 7.07 -19.44 -20.00
C LYS A 140 8.23 -19.92 -20.89
N ASP A 141 9.02 -18.98 -21.42
CA ASP A 141 10.05 -19.23 -22.43
C ASP A 141 11.43 -19.55 -21.84
N ARG A 142 11.56 -19.62 -20.51
CA ARG A 142 12.83 -19.96 -19.87
C ARG A 142 13.16 -21.44 -20.06
N GLU A 143 14.06 -21.75 -20.98
CA GLU A 143 14.62 -23.09 -21.16
C GLU A 143 15.40 -23.53 -19.92
N LEU A 144 15.19 -24.79 -19.51
CA LEU A 144 16.02 -25.40 -18.46
C LEU A 144 17.41 -25.65 -19.05
N PRO A 145 18.50 -25.36 -18.28
CA PRO A 145 19.83 -25.72 -18.73
C PRO A 145 19.92 -27.23 -18.96
N PRO A 146 20.55 -27.67 -20.06
CA PRO A 146 20.55 -29.08 -20.52
C PRO A 146 21.18 -30.08 -19.54
N ASN A 147 21.84 -29.62 -18.48
CA ASN A 147 22.53 -30.45 -17.50
C ASN A 147 21.66 -30.95 -16.33
N GLN A 148 20.37 -30.67 -16.31
CA GLN A 148 19.45 -31.14 -15.25
C GLN A 148 18.49 -32.24 -15.70
N THR A 149 18.68 -32.85 -16.85
CA THR A 149 18.11 -34.14 -17.19
C THR A 149 18.93 -35.23 -16.45
N ALA A 150 18.62 -35.42 -15.16
CA ALA A 150 19.10 -36.56 -14.44
C ALA A 150 18.51 -37.83 -15.13
N GLU A 151 19.34 -38.61 -15.78
CA GLU A 151 19.02 -39.96 -16.23
C GLU A 151 18.50 -40.74 -15.02
N GLY A 152 17.22 -41.13 -15.02
CA GLY A 152 16.67 -42.05 -14.03
C GLY A 152 15.36 -41.63 -13.37
N THR A 153 14.81 -40.48 -13.59
CA THR A 153 13.46 -40.15 -13.08
C THR A 153 12.48 -40.22 -14.24
N THR A 154 11.65 -41.29 -14.22
CA THR A 154 10.47 -41.43 -15.09
C THR A 154 9.79 -40.10 -15.25
N ALA A 155 9.77 -39.62 -16.48
CA ALA A 155 8.97 -38.56 -17.06
C ALA A 155 7.93 -37.96 -16.11
N SER A 156 8.36 -37.21 -15.11
CA SER A 156 7.51 -36.17 -14.56
C SER A 156 7.42 -35.11 -15.67
N VAL A 157 6.32 -35.19 -16.39
CA VAL A 157 5.83 -34.26 -17.38
C VAL A 157 6.55 -32.94 -17.22
N GLN A 158 7.30 -32.52 -18.24
CA GLN A 158 7.78 -31.13 -18.39
C GLN A 158 6.53 -30.27 -18.42
N GLN A 159 5.99 -29.96 -17.25
CA GLN A 159 4.91 -29.00 -17.11
C GLN A 159 5.51 -27.65 -17.48
N GLN A 160 5.40 -27.30 -18.77
CA GLN A 160 5.73 -25.98 -19.24
C GLN A 160 4.74 -25.01 -18.58
N ALA A 161 5.26 -24.00 -17.91
CA ALA A 161 4.43 -22.91 -17.43
C ALA A 161 3.74 -22.28 -18.63
N THR A 162 2.43 -22.18 -18.59
CA THR A 162 1.63 -21.64 -19.70
C THR A 162 1.72 -20.12 -19.72
N ARG A 163 1.79 -19.48 -18.55
CA ARG A 163 1.79 -18.01 -18.39
C ARG A 163 2.98 -17.48 -17.59
N GLY A 164 3.35 -18.14 -16.49
CA GLY A 164 4.44 -17.76 -15.61
C GLY A 164 4.08 -16.66 -14.58
N ARG A 165 5.01 -16.44 -13.63
CA ARG A 165 4.82 -15.52 -12.49
C ARG A 165 4.58 -14.07 -12.90
N ILE A 166 5.19 -13.61 -14.00
CA ILE A 166 5.03 -12.23 -14.46
C ILE A 166 3.57 -11.96 -14.85
N ALA A 167 2.97 -12.86 -15.64
CA ALA A 167 1.57 -12.74 -16.03
C ALA A 167 0.63 -12.84 -14.81
N LEU A 168 0.96 -13.70 -13.84
CA LEU A 168 0.21 -13.82 -12.60
C LEU A 168 0.21 -12.51 -11.79
N GLN A 169 1.36 -11.85 -11.69
CA GLN A 169 1.49 -10.55 -11.02
C GLN A 169 0.67 -9.45 -11.72
N GLU A 170 0.61 -9.50 -13.04
CA GLU A 170 -0.18 -8.56 -13.86
C GLU A 170 -1.69 -8.78 -13.68
N ASP A 171 -2.13 -10.03 -13.59
CA ASP A 171 -3.52 -10.38 -13.27
C ASP A 171 -3.92 -9.87 -11.88
N ILE A 172 -3.07 -10.08 -10.87
CA ILE A 172 -3.28 -9.57 -9.50
C ILE A 172 -3.38 -8.04 -9.51
N LEU A 173 -2.45 -7.36 -10.19
CA LEU A 173 -2.45 -5.91 -10.31
C LEU A 173 -3.75 -5.41 -10.96
N THR A 174 -4.16 -6.03 -12.07
CA THR A 174 -5.38 -5.65 -12.80
C THR A 174 -6.64 -5.85 -11.98
N ALA A 175 -6.71 -6.89 -11.16
CA ALA A 175 -7.84 -7.18 -10.30
C ALA A 175 -7.91 -6.27 -9.05
N ALA A 176 -6.75 -5.93 -8.46
CA ALA A 176 -6.67 -5.10 -7.26
C ALA A 176 -6.81 -3.60 -7.55
N LYS A 177 -6.28 -3.13 -8.68
CA LYS A 177 -6.22 -1.71 -9.06
C LYS A 177 -7.55 -0.96 -8.97
N PRO A 178 -8.66 -1.44 -9.56
CA PRO A 178 -9.94 -0.73 -9.48
C PRO A 178 -10.47 -0.63 -8.05
N LYS A 179 -10.30 -1.68 -7.24
CA LYS A 179 -10.77 -1.72 -5.85
C LYS A 179 -10.04 -0.72 -4.95
N LEU A 180 -8.77 -0.47 -5.24
CA LEU A 180 -7.96 0.52 -4.52
C LEU A 180 -8.19 1.94 -5.04
N ALA A 181 -8.49 2.09 -6.34
CA ALA A 181 -8.85 3.38 -6.91
C ALA A 181 -10.12 3.95 -6.26
N ASP A 182 -11.10 3.11 -5.92
CA ASP A 182 -12.33 3.49 -5.23
C ASP A 182 -12.12 4.09 -3.83
N ILE A 183 -10.93 3.97 -3.28
CA ILE A 183 -10.55 4.51 -1.96
C ILE A 183 -9.40 5.53 -2.05
N GLY A 184 -9.15 6.09 -3.24
CA GLY A 184 -8.16 7.14 -3.47
C GLY A 184 -6.71 6.65 -3.52
N ILE A 185 -6.48 5.34 -3.71
CA ILE A 185 -5.16 4.72 -3.82
C ILE A 185 -4.88 4.31 -5.26
N GLU A 186 -3.74 4.69 -5.80
CA GLU A 186 -3.21 4.16 -7.05
C GLU A 186 -2.18 3.07 -6.78
N LEU A 187 -2.51 1.84 -7.19
CA LEU A 187 -1.59 0.71 -7.15
C LEU A 187 -0.71 0.72 -8.40
N LEU A 188 0.61 0.79 -8.22
CA LEU A 188 1.57 0.90 -9.31
C LEU A 188 2.06 -0.47 -9.78
N ASP A 189 2.46 -1.32 -8.85
CA ASP A 189 2.80 -2.71 -9.14
C ASP A 189 2.61 -3.62 -7.92
N VAL A 190 2.54 -4.92 -8.20
CA VAL A 190 2.54 -5.99 -7.20
C VAL A 190 3.59 -7.01 -7.60
N ARG A 191 4.45 -7.42 -6.66
CA ARG A 191 5.52 -8.37 -6.89
C ARG A 191 5.53 -9.47 -5.84
N ILE A 192 5.76 -10.68 -6.29
CA ILE A 192 6.07 -11.82 -5.42
C ILE A 192 7.58 -11.78 -5.14
N LYS A 193 7.96 -11.51 -3.89
CA LYS A 193 9.36 -11.46 -3.45
C LYS A 193 9.97 -12.85 -3.35
N ARG A 194 9.24 -13.73 -2.66
CA ARG A 194 9.72 -15.07 -2.34
C ARG A 194 8.55 -16.07 -2.39
N VAL A 195 8.86 -17.25 -2.88
CA VAL A 195 8.00 -18.41 -2.80
C VAL A 195 8.81 -19.53 -2.15
N ASN A 196 8.39 -19.97 -0.98
CA ASN A 196 9.01 -21.08 -0.28
C ASN A 196 8.06 -22.28 -0.30
N TYR A 197 8.63 -23.45 -0.56
CA TYR A 197 7.92 -24.71 -0.43
C TYR A 197 7.89 -25.11 1.04
N ASN A 198 6.70 -25.43 1.57
CA ASN A 198 6.58 -25.94 2.93
C ASN A 198 6.63 -27.47 2.94
N PRO A 199 7.78 -28.09 3.28
CA PRO A 199 7.93 -29.55 3.26
C PRO A 199 7.12 -30.26 4.34
N ASP A 200 6.66 -29.57 5.37
CA ASP A 200 5.97 -30.18 6.51
C ASP A 200 4.52 -30.58 6.18
N VAL A 201 3.95 -30.05 5.11
CA VAL A 201 2.57 -30.38 4.67
C VAL A 201 2.51 -31.67 3.84
N VAL A 202 3.64 -32.18 3.37
CA VAL A 202 3.72 -33.43 2.54
C VAL A 202 3.76 -34.69 3.39
N ARG A 203 3.83 -34.57 4.72
CA ARG A 203 3.99 -35.73 5.63
C ARG A 203 2.70 -36.29 6.23
N ASN A 204 1.53 -35.84 5.80
CA ASN A 204 0.24 -36.38 6.27
C ASN A 204 -0.56 -36.98 5.12
#